data_c8665767dc84bee10c212795432ac857
#
_entry.id   c8665767dc84bee10c212795432ac857
#
_cell.length_a   1.000
_cell.length_b   1.000
_cell.length_c   1.000
_cell.angle_alpha   90.00
_cell.angle_beta   90.00
_cell.angle_gamma   90.00
#
_symmetry.space_group_name_H-M   'P 1'
#
loop_
_entity.id
_entity.type
_entity.pdbx_description
1 polymer ?
#
loop_
_entity_poly.entity_id
_entity_poly.type
_entity_poly.pdbx_seq_one_letter_code
_entity_poly.pdbx_strand_id
1 'polypeptide(L)'
;KPQTTRHKIVGIDSREKSQAVFVDTPGMHKKEVRAINKMMNKAASSALRDVNLVLFVLDADKWTQNDELVLEKLKNAEMPVILVINKIDTLENKNHALPLIQERAKLMNFAEIVPVSALRGANLDHLRNTIEKYLPFQPPLYSLEQITDRSERFLASEVIREKIMRQLGEELPYDLTVQIESFKTEEATINEKTGRPKPACTYIDATIFVYRSGQKAIVIGEKGAKLKKIGMDARVDMEKMFEQKIMLTLWVKVKGGWSDDERALKSLGYSDI
;
A
#
# COMPACT_ATOMS: atom_id res chain seq x y z
N LYS A 1 0.94 -9.75 2.93
CA LYS A 1 1.77 -9.83 4.17
C LYS A 1 1.25 -8.77 5.14
N PRO A 2 1.20 -9.05 6.47
CA PRO A 2 0.83 -8.02 7.45
C PRO A 2 1.72 -6.78 7.34
N GLN A 3 1.20 -5.60 7.73
CA GLN A 3 1.91 -4.31 7.64
C GLN A 3 2.41 -3.93 6.22
N THR A 4 1.76 -4.43 5.17
CA THR A 4 2.03 -3.97 3.80
C THR A 4 1.73 -2.48 3.70
N THR A 5 0.57 -2.06 4.12
CA THR A 5 0.18 -0.65 4.25
C THR A 5 0.38 -0.21 5.69
N ARG A 6 1.10 0.87 5.92
CA ARG A 6 1.37 1.47 7.24
C ARG A 6 0.82 2.88 7.37
N HIS A 7 0.55 3.53 6.27
CA HIS A 7 0.03 4.89 6.17
C HIS A 7 -1.39 4.86 5.62
N LYS A 8 -2.17 5.87 5.97
CA LYS A 8 -3.40 6.16 5.23
C LYS A 8 -3.00 6.65 3.85
N ILE A 9 -3.38 5.95 2.80
CA ILE A 9 -3.05 6.30 1.41
C ILE A 9 -4.35 6.55 0.67
N VAL A 10 -4.41 7.64 -0.08
CA VAL A 10 -5.54 7.94 -0.95
C VAL A 10 -5.19 7.50 -2.37
N GLY A 11 -6.07 6.69 -2.95
CA GLY A 11 -6.07 6.35 -4.37
C GLY A 11 -7.29 6.96 -5.05
N ILE A 12 -7.12 7.57 -6.20
CA ILE A 12 -8.19 8.27 -6.91
C ILE A 12 -8.44 7.56 -8.24
N ASP A 13 -9.66 7.09 -8.45
CA ASP A 13 -10.12 6.50 -9.72
C ASP A 13 -11.16 7.45 -10.34
N SER A 14 -10.71 8.27 -11.29
CA SER A 14 -11.56 9.22 -12.02
C SER A 14 -12.05 8.59 -13.31
N ARG A 15 -13.36 8.63 -13.52
CA ARG A 15 -14.04 8.18 -14.73
C ARG A 15 -14.81 9.35 -15.34
N GLU A 16 -15.39 9.14 -16.52
CA GLU A 16 -16.15 10.16 -17.24
C GLU A 16 -17.27 10.82 -16.39
N LYS A 17 -17.95 10.03 -15.55
CA LYS A 17 -19.12 10.46 -14.77
C LYS A 17 -19.00 10.32 -13.28
N SER A 18 -17.87 9.78 -12.78
CA SER A 18 -17.68 9.48 -11.36
C SER A 18 -16.24 9.61 -10.95
N GLN A 19 -16.02 9.91 -9.68
CA GLN A 19 -14.70 9.86 -9.05
C GLN A 19 -14.81 9.08 -7.73
N ALA A 20 -14.16 7.92 -7.67
CA ALA A 20 -14.04 7.15 -6.44
C ALA A 20 -12.73 7.48 -5.75
N VAL A 21 -12.80 7.92 -4.50
CA VAL A 21 -11.64 8.21 -3.65
C VAL A 21 -11.48 7.05 -2.67
N PHE A 22 -10.53 6.18 -2.94
CA PHE A 22 -10.20 5.05 -2.08
C PHE A 22 -9.27 5.47 -0.97
N VAL A 23 -9.64 5.14 0.25
CA VAL A 23 -8.77 5.34 1.41
C VAL A 23 -8.24 3.97 1.82
N ASP A 24 -7.01 3.65 1.41
CA ASP A 24 -6.34 2.44 1.88
C ASP A 24 -5.92 2.62 3.33
N THR A 25 -6.25 1.63 4.15
CA THR A 25 -6.01 1.66 5.59
C THR A 25 -5.05 0.55 5.99
N PRO A 26 -4.19 0.80 6.97
CA PRO A 26 -3.42 -0.26 7.57
C PRO A 26 -4.32 -1.40 8.08
N GLY A 27 -3.87 -2.65 7.94
CA GLY A 27 -4.57 -3.78 8.53
C GLY A 27 -4.66 -3.67 10.05
N MET A 28 -5.78 -4.09 10.61
CA MET A 28 -5.97 -4.09 12.07
C MET A 28 -5.21 -5.24 12.74
N HIS A 29 -4.62 -4.96 13.89
CA HIS A 29 -3.84 -5.92 14.66
C HIS A 29 -4.43 -6.12 16.05
N LYS A 30 -4.62 -7.38 16.45
CA LYS A 30 -5.13 -7.74 17.79
C LYS A 30 -4.15 -7.36 18.92
N LYS A 31 -2.84 -7.42 18.65
CA LYS A 31 -1.80 -7.08 19.63
C LYS A 31 -1.27 -5.66 19.38
N GLU A 32 -1.65 -4.73 20.25
CA GLU A 32 -1.19 -3.32 20.22
C GLU A 32 0.09 -3.10 21.07
N VAL A 33 1.00 -4.06 21.06
CA VAL A 33 2.19 -3.98 21.91
C VAL A 33 3.15 -2.88 21.46
N ARG A 34 3.26 -2.62 20.15
CA ARG A 34 4.15 -1.61 19.57
C ARG A 34 3.41 -0.32 19.26
N ALA A 35 4.06 0.84 19.42
CA ALA A 35 3.49 2.14 19.11
C ALA A 35 2.99 2.22 17.66
N ILE A 36 3.72 1.66 16.71
CA ILE A 36 3.32 1.59 15.29
C ILE A 36 1.99 0.84 15.10
N ASN A 37 1.74 -0.25 15.82
CA ASN A 37 0.47 -1.00 15.71
C ASN A 37 -0.71 -0.21 16.27
N LYS A 38 -0.51 0.55 17.37
CA LYS A 38 -1.53 1.45 17.92
C LYS A 38 -1.90 2.55 16.93
N MET A 39 -0.89 3.15 16.28
CA MET A 39 -1.09 4.15 15.23
C MET A 39 -1.87 3.57 14.05
N MET A 40 -1.50 2.38 13.56
CA MET A 40 -2.20 1.70 12.46
C MET A 40 -3.66 1.39 12.80
N ASN A 41 -3.95 0.88 14.00
CA ASN A 41 -5.33 0.60 14.44
C ASN A 41 -6.15 1.89 14.57
N LYS A 42 -5.55 2.99 15.03
CA LYS A 42 -6.19 4.31 15.09
C LYS A 42 -6.53 4.83 13.70
N ALA A 43 -5.58 4.74 12.76
CA ALA A 43 -5.78 5.14 11.36
C ALA A 43 -6.93 4.37 10.70
N ALA A 44 -6.93 3.03 10.84
CA ALA A 44 -7.98 2.17 10.31
C ALA A 44 -9.36 2.51 10.91
N SER A 45 -9.42 2.78 12.22
CA SER A 45 -10.69 3.13 12.89
C SER A 45 -11.19 4.53 12.55
N SER A 46 -10.27 5.52 12.35
CA SER A 46 -10.67 6.88 11.96
C SER A 46 -11.18 6.94 10.52
N ALA A 47 -10.62 6.13 9.63
CA ALA A 47 -11.02 6.10 8.23
C ALA A 47 -12.50 5.66 8.04
N LEU A 48 -13.05 4.89 8.97
CA LEU A 48 -14.46 4.47 8.90
C LEU A 48 -15.48 5.60 9.15
N ARG A 49 -15.06 6.75 9.68
CA ARG A 49 -16.01 7.81 10.07
C ARG A 49 -16.41 8.74 8.93
N ASP A 50 -15.54 8.89 7.95
CA ASP A 50 -15.66 9.93 6.91
C ASP A 50 -15.76 9.33 5.50
N VAL A 51 -16.39 8.15 5.36
CA VAL A 51 -16.54 7.47 4.08
C VAL A 51 -17.99 7.19 3.74
N ASN A 52 -18.33 7.19 2.46
CA ASN A 52 -19.67 6.91 1.96
C ASN A 52 -19.94 5.40 1.84
N LEU A 53 -18.87 4.60 1.72
CA LEU A 53 -18.92 3.17 1.47
C LEU A 53 -17.70 2.50 2.07
N VAL A 54 -17.87 1.30 2.60
CA VAL A 54 -16.76 0.46 3.07
C VAL A 54 -16.62 -0.76 2.17
N LEU A 55 -15.41 -1.05 1.75
CA LEU A 55 -15.04 -2.29 1.08
C LEU A 55 -14.38 -3.21 2.10
N PHE A 56 -15.07 -4.26 2.53
CA PHE A 56 -14.51 -5.29 3.38
C PHE A 56 -13.87 -6.37 2.51
N VAL A 57 -12.54 -6.35 2.40
CA VAL A 57 -11.79 -7.23 1.49
C VAL A 57 -11.29 -8.45 2.23
N LEU A 58 -11.74 -9.63 1.80
CA LEU A 58 -11.34 -10.93 2.35
C LEU A 58 -10.57 -11.76 1.32
N ASP A 59 -9.69 -12.61 1.82
CA ASP A 59 -9.07 -13.68 1.04
C ASP A 59 -10.08 -14.83 0.89
N ALA A 60 -10.28 -15.32 -0.34
CA ALA A 60 -11.24 -16.39 -0.62
C ALA A 60 -10.95 -17.68 0.15
N ASP A 61 -9.66 -17.99 0.36
CA ASP A 61 -9.21 -19.25 0.98
C ASP A 61 -8.98 -19.15 2.49
N LYS A 62 -8.95 -17.90 3.05
CA LYS A 62 -8.53 -17.69 4.45
C LYS A 62 -9.51 -16.84 5.21
N TRP A 63 -9.84 -17.31 6.41
CA TRP A 63 -10.51 -16.53 7.44
C TRP A 63 -9.60 -16.43 8.66
N THR A 64 -9.34 -15.24 9.14
CA THR A 64 -8.41 -15.00 10.24
C THR A 64 -9.10 -14.31 11.41
N GLN A 65 -8.46 -14.35 12.59
CA GLN A 65 -8.93 -13.59 13.76
C GLN A 65 -8.95 -12.07 13.53
N ASN A 66 -8.12 -11.57 12.60
CA ASN A 66 -8.13 -10.15 12.24
C ASN A 66 -9.37 -9.80 11.41
N ASP A 67 -9.82 -10.70 10.53
CA ASP A 67 -11.05 -10.50 9.75
C ASP A 67 -12.26 -10.45 10.68
N GLU A 68 -12.27 -11.26 11.74
CA GLU A 68 -13.31 -11.24 12.76
C GLU A 68 -13.35 -9.92 13.53
N LEU A 69 -12.19 -9.37 13.90
CA LEU A 69 -12.08 -8.07 14.55
C LEU A 69 -12.64 -6.93 13.68
N VAL A 70 -12.36 -6.98 12.37
CA VAL A 70 -12.89 -6.00 11.42
C VAL A 70 -14.39 -6.17 11.29
N LEU A 71 -14.88 -7.40 11.12
CA LEU A 71 -16.31 -7.70 11.02
C LEU A 71 -17.10 -7.15 12.21
N GLU A 72 -16.64 -7.39 13.46
CA GLU A 72 -17.31 -6.88 14.67
C GLU A 72 -17.43 -5.35 14.67
N LYS A 73 -16.43 -4.64 14.16
CA LYS A 73 -16.52 -3.18 14.00
C LYS A 73 -17.51 -2.77 12.91
N LEU A 74 -17.56 -3.51 11.82
CA LEU A 74 -18.44 -3.22 10.69
C LEU A 74 -19.92 -3.50 10.99
N LYS A 75 -20.24 -4.41 11.91
CA LYS A 75 -21.63 -4.65 12.36
C LYS A 75 -22.33 -3.41 12.90
N ASN A 76 -21.55 -2.45 13.41
CA ASN A 76 -22.07 -1.18 13.94
C ASN A 76 -21.83 -0.01 12.98
N ALA A 77 -21.45 -0.28 11.72
CA ALA A 77 -21.22 0.76 10.73
C ALA A 77 -22.55 1.30 10.19
N GLU A 78 -22.68 2.62 10.08
CA GLU A 78 -23.87 3.29 9.55
C GLU A 78 -23.87 3.33 8.02
N MET A 79 -22.68 3.26 7.42
CA MET A 79 -22.51 3.29 5.98
C MET A 79 -22.66 1.88 5.37
N PRO A 80 -23.06 1.77 4.07
CA PRO A 80 -23.12 0.50 3.38
C PRO A 80 -21.76 -0.18 3.34
N VAL A 81 -21.75 -1.51 3.46
CA VAL A 81 -20.56 -2.35 3.40
C VAL A 81 -20.69 -3.32 2.23
N ILE A 82 -19.74 -3.27 1.30
CA ILE A 82 -19.58 -4.27 0.24
C ILE A 82 -18.55 -5.31 0.69
N LEU A 83 -18.94 -6.57 0.66
CA LEU A 83 -18.00 -7.68 0.86
C LEU A 83 -17.28 -7.98 -0.45
N VAL A 84 -15.96 -7.81 -0.48
CA VAL A 84 -15.11 -8.15 -1.62
C VAL A 84 -14.34 -9.43 -1.31
N ILE A 85 -14.67 -10.53 -1.97
CA ILE A 85 -13.96 -11.82 -1.82
C ILE A 85 -12.86 -11.88 -2.87
N ASN A 86 -11.63 -11.56 -2.47
CA ASN A 86 -10.47 -11.49 -3.36
C ASN A 86 -9.73 -12.83 -3.46
N LYS A 87 -8.89 -12.95 -4.48
CA LYS A 87 -8.08 -14.13 -4.80
C LYS A 87 -8.89 -15.35 -5.20
N ILE A 88 -10.03 -15.17 -5.85
CA ILE A 88 -10.83 -16.31 -6.36
C ILE A 88 -10.07 -17.16 -7.37
N ASP A 89 -8.96 -16.66 -7.92
CA ASP A 89 -8.04 -17.38 -8.81
C ASP A 89 -7.22 -18.47 -8.08
N THR A 90 -7.14 -18.43 -6.75
CA THR A 90 -6.45 -19.45 -5.94
C THR A 90 -7.34 -20.65 -5.58
N LEU A 91 -8.65 -20.54 -5.79
CA LEU A 91 -9.58 -21.63 -5.52
C LEU A 91 -9.38 -22.76 -6.54
N GLU A 92 -9.01 -23.94 -6.06
CA GLU A 92 -8.75 -25.13 -6.90
C GLU A 92 -9.98 -25.54 -7.73
N ASN A 93 -11.18 -25.32 -7.18
CA ASN A 93 -12.43 -25.62 -7.87
C ASN A 93 -13.40 -24.42 -7.79
N LYS A 94 -13.79 -23.92 -8.97
CA LYS A 94 -14.78 -22.82 -9.09
C LYS A 94 -16.11 -23.15 -8.40
N ASN A 95 -16.48 -24.43 -8.30
CA ASN A 95 -17.70 -24.87 -7.61
C ASN A 95 -17.65 -24.60 -6.09
N HIS A 96 -16.45 -24.43 -5.50
CA HIS A 96 -16.32 -24.06 -4.09
C HIS A 96 -16.55 -22.57 -3.83
N ALA A 97 -16.54 -21.74 -4.86
CA ALA A 97 -16.76 -20.30 -4.71
C ALA A 97 -18.19 -19.98 -4.22
N LEU A 98 -19.22 -20.65 -4.77
CA LEU A 98 -20.62 -20.41 -4.39
C LEU A 98 -20.93 -20.75 -2.93
N PRO A 99 -20.57 -21.95 -2.40
CA PRO A 99 -20.77 -22.25 -0.98
C PRO A 99 -20.03 -21.28 -0.06
N LEU A 100 -18.81 -20.89 -0.42
CA LEU A 100 -18.02 -19.91 0.34
C LEU A 100 -18.72 -18.55 0.40
N ILE A 101 -19.20 -18.05 -0.75
CA ILE A 101 -19.93 -16.79 -0.82
C ILE A 101 -21.20 -16.85 0.04
N GLN A 102 -21.95 -17.95 -0.02
CA GLN A 102 -23.15 -18.15 0.78
C GLN A 102 -22.86 -18.20 2.29
N GLU A 103 -21.74 -18.81 2.70
CA GLU A 103 -21.31 -18.82 4.09
C GLU A 103 -20.94 -17.39 4.56
N ARG A 104 -20.14 -16.67 3.78
CA ARG A 104 -19.71 -15.31 4.11
C ARG A 104 -20.86 -14.31 4.09
N ALA A 105 -21.86 -14.50 3.22
CA ALA A 105 -23.06 -13.67 3.18
C ALA A 105 -23.85 -13.66 4.50
N LYS A 106 -23.73 -14.72 5.31
CA LYS A 106 -24.45 -14.84 6.59
C LYS A 106 -23.77 -14.07 7.74
N LEU A 107 -22.55 -13.57 7.55
CA LEU A 107 -21.77 -12.91 8.62
C LEU A 107 -22.38 -11.58 9.06
N MET A 108 -22.95 -10.82 8.13
CA MET A 108 -23.73 -9.59 8.38
C MET A 108 -24.58 -9.24 7.16
N ASN A 109 -25.41 -8.20 7.27
CA ASN A 109 -26.14 -7.67 6.12
C ASN A 109 -25.24 -6.81 5.25
N PHE A 110 -24.59 -7.41 4.26
CA PHE A 110 -23.79 -6.68 3.27
C PHE A 110 -24.68 -6.04 2.21
N ALA A 111 -24.32 -4.83 1.77
CA ALA A 111 -25.01 -4.15 0.69
C ALA A 111 -24.87 -4.90 -0.65
N GLU A 112 -23.68 -5.44 -0.91
CA GLU A 112 -23.37 -6.26 -2.08
C GLU A 112 -22.22 -7.24 -1.71
N ILE A 113 -22.10 -8.33 -2.47
CA ILE A 113 -21.02 -9.29 -2.36
C ILE A 113 -20.37 -9.48 -3.73
N VAL A 114 -19.11 -9.15 -3.86
CA VAL A 114 -18.41 -9.15 -5.15
C VAL A 114 -17.15 -10.02 -5.07
N PRO A 115 -17.16 -11.21 -5.69
CA PRO A 115 -15.97 -12.03 -5.82
C PRO A 115 -15.05 -11.47 -6.92
N VAL A 116 -13.74 -11.33 -6.63
CA VAL A 116 -12.76 -10.75 -7.55
C VAL A 116 -11.43 -11.50 -7.54
N SER A 117 -10.64 -11.35 -8.58
CA SER A 117 -9.21 -11.58 -8.55
C SER A 117 -8.48 -10.29 -8.92
N ALA A 118 -7.97 -9.58 -7.92
CA ALA A 118 -7.20 -8.36 -8.17
C ALA A 118 -5.92 -8.65 -8.99
N LEU A 119 -5.30 -9.82 -8.78
CA LEU A 119 -4.10 -10.23 -9.50
C LEU A 119 -4.35 -10.45 -11.00
N ARG A 120 -5.51 -11.03 -11.35
CA ARG A 120 -5.89 -11.36 -12.73
C ARG A 120 -6.77 -10.29 -13.38
N GLY A 121 -7.16 -9.27 -12.64
CA GLY A 121 -8.13 -8.26 -13.11
C GLY A 121 -9.56 -8.78 -13.24
N ALA A 122 -9.83 -10.02 -12.80
CA ALA A 122 -11.15 -10.61 -12.96
C ALA A 122 -12.18 -9.92 -12.06
N ASN A 123 -13.31 -9.55 -12.67
CA ASN A 123 -14.49 -8.93 -12.05
C ASN A 123 -14.25 -7.54 -11.42
N LEU A 124 -13.12 -6.87 -11.72
CA LEU A 124 -12.83 -5.54 -11.18
C LEU A 124 -13.75 -4.46 -11.76
N ASP A 125 -14.13 -4.56 -13.04
CA ASP A 125 -15.05 -3.59 -13.64
C ASP A 125 -16.44 -3.70 -13.02
N HIS A 126 -16.89 -4.91 -12.69
CA HIS A 126 -18.15 -5.11 -11.96
C HIS A 126 -18.06 -4.47 -10.55
N LEU A 127 -16.94 -4.67 -9.82
CA LEU A 127 -16.72 -4.03 -8.53
C LEU A 127 -16.77 -2.50 -8.64
N ARG A 128 -16.09 -1.93 -9.63
CA ARG A 128 -16.09 -0.48 -9.89
C ARG A 128 -17.49 0.06 -10.16
N ASN A 129 -18.25 -0.60 -11.04
CA ASN A 129 -19.62 -0.22 -11.34
C ASN A 129 -20.55 -0.38 -10.13
N THR A 130 -20.28 -1.35 -9.26
CA THR A 130 -21.00 -1.52 -7.99
C THR A 130 -20.70 -0.38 -7.03
N ILE A 131 -19.43 0.00 -6.86
CA ILE A 131 -19.03 1.14 -6.03
C ILE A 131 -19.69 2.42 -6.49
N GLU A 132 -19.73 2.67 -7.81
CA GLU A 132 -20.30 3.89 -8.39
C GLU A 132 -21.75 4.15 -7.96
N LYS A 133 -22.57 3.10 -7.73
CA LYS A 133 -23.95 3.22 -7.26
C LYS A 133 -24.07 3.83 -5.85
N TYR A 134 -23.01 3.76 -5.06
CA TYR A 134 -22.98 4.24 -3.67
C TYR A 134 -22.24 5.58 -3.52
N LEU A 135 -21.68 6.13 -4.61
CA LEU A 135 -21.03 7.43 -4.56
C LEU A 135 -22.09 8.55 -4.48
N PRO A 136 -21.85 9.59 -3.68
CA PRO A 136 -22.74 10.74 -3.61
C PRO A 136 -22.66 11.57 -4.90
N PHE A 137 -23.77 12.19 -5.26
CA PHE A 137 -23.81 13.14 -6.38
C PHE A 137 -23.19 14.48 -5.95
N GLN A 138 -21.94 14.69 -6.29
CA GLN A 138 -21.18 15.89 -5.95
C GLN A 138 -20.07 16.16 -6.98
N PRO A 139 -19.53 17.38 -7.05
CA PRO A 139 -18.37 17.68 -7.88
C PRO A 139 -17.17 16.81 -7.51
N PRO A 140 -16.25 16.52 -8.47
CA PRO A 140 -15.00 15.82 -8.18
C PRO A 140 -14.21 16.51 -7.07
N LEU A 141 -13.67 15.73 -6.14
CA LEU A 141 -12.85 16.26 -5.02
C LEU A 141 -11.42 16.56 -5.44
N TYR A 142 -10.94 15.86 -6.47
CA TYR A 142 -9.57 15.96 -6.99
C TYR A 142 -9.59 16.21 -8.49
N SER A 143 -8.49 16.68 -9.05
CA SER A 143 -8.34 16.80 -10.50
C SER A 143 -8.46 15.42 -11.17
N LEU A 144 -8.96 15.38 -12.41
CA LEU A 144 -9.21 14.10 -13.11
C LEU A 144 -7.94 13.30 -13.40
N GLU A 145 -6.80 13.97 -13.46
CA GLU A 145 -5.50 13.38 -13.71
C GLU A 145 -4.80 12.89 -12.43
N GLN A 146 -5.29 13.31 -11.27
CA GLN A 146 -4.69 12.97 -10.00
C GLN A 146 -5.05 11.55 -9.59
N ILE A 147 -4.04 10.72 -9.31
CA ILE A 147 -4.21 9.31 -8.92
C ILE A 147 -4.00 9.07 -7.42
N THR A 148 -3.38 10.01 -6.70
CA THR A 148 -3.13 9.94 -5.26
C THR A 148 -2.88 11.32 -4.67
N ASP A 149 -3.00 11.46 -3.35
CA ASP A 149 -2.62 12.66 -2.59
C ASP A 149 -1.16 12.63 -2.13
N ARG A 150 -0.43 11.55 -2.41
CA ARG A 150 0.93 11.35 -1.92
C ARG A 150 1.98 11.93 -2.86
N SER A 151 3.06 12.47 -2.26
CA SER A 151 4.20 12.96 -3.02
C SER A 151 5.00 11.83 -3.68
N GLU A 152 5.67 12.13 -4.80
CA GLU A 152 6.58 11.18 -5.45
C GLU A 152 7.66 10.65 -4.49
N ARG A 153 8.12 11.49 -3.57
CA ARG A 153 9.07 11.12 -2.51
C ARG A 153 8.51 10.02 -1.60
N PHE A 154 7.24 10.10 -1.21
CA PHE A 154 6.56 9.06 -0.45
C PHE A 154 6.41 7.78 -1.27
N LEU A 155 5.94 7.91 -2.52
CA LEU A 155 5.77 6.76 -3.41
C LEU A 155 7.09 6.02 -3.65
N ALA A 156 8.20 6.75 -3.85
CA ALA A 156 9.53 6.17 -3.98
C ALA A 156 9.92 5.34 -2.74
N SER A 157 9.65 5.84 -1.53
CA SER A 157 9.94 5.10 -0.30
C SER A 157 9.14 3.80 -0.21
N GLU A 158 7.86 3.83 -0.59
CA GLU A 158 6.98 2.66 -0.56
C GLU A 158 7.34 1.64 -1.65
N VAL A 159 7.75 2.07 -2.84
CA VAL A 159 8.27 1.16 -3.89
C VAL A 159 9.52 0.43 -3.39
N ILE A 160 10.47 1.14 -2.78
CA ILE A 160 11.67 0.50 -2.21
C ILE A 160 11.27 -0.50 -1.12
N ARG A 161 10.36 -0.12 -0.21
CA ARG A 161 9.88 -0.98 0.87
C ARG A 161 9.18 -2.23 0.33
N GLU A 162 8.37 -2.10 -0.72
CA GLU A 162 7.73 -3.22 -1.41
C GLU A 162 8.76 -4.23 -1.94
N LYS A 163 9.83 -3.76 -2.63
CA LYS A 163 10.87 -4.66 -3.16
C LYS A 163 11.60 -5.39 -2.03
N ILE A 164 11.86 -4.70 -0.93
CA ILE A 164 12.43 -5.33 0.26
C ILE A 164 11.49 -6.42 0.79
N MET A 165 10.19 -6.13 0.94
CA MET A 165 9.18 -7.08 1.43
C MET A 165 9.03 -8.32 0.52
N ARG A 166 9.19 -8.15 -0.78
CA ARG A 166 9.12 -9.27 -1.75
C ARG A 166 10.35 -10.17 -1.69
N GLN A 167 11.53 -9.60 -1.45
CA GLN A 167 12.80 -10.33 -1.49
C GLN A 167 13.27 -10.87 -0.14
N LEU A 168 12.74 -10.35 0.96
CA LEU A 168 13.05 -10.81 2.31
C LEU A 168 11.94 -11.73 2.84
N GLY A 169 12.32 -12.67 3.72
CA GLY A 169 11.40 -13.60 4.36
C GLY A 169 10.31 -12.92 5.20
N GLU A 170 9.56 -13.68 5.98
CA GLU A 170 8.32 -13.18 6.60
C GLU A 170 8.55 -12.24 7.81
N GLU A 171 9.66 -12.34 8.54
CA GLU A 171 9.87 -11.60 9.80
C GLU A 171 10.54 -10.22 9.65
N LEU A 172 11.45 -10.08 8.70
CA LEU A 172 12.24 -8.87 8.50
C LEU A 172 11.44 -7.62 8.05
N PRO A 173 10.39 -7.75 7.23
CA PRO A 173 9.65 -6.60 6.73
C PRO A 173 9.03 -5.72 7.82
N TYR A 174 8.80 -6.25 9.02
CA TYR A 174 8.15 -5.53 10.11
C TYR A 174 9.07 -4.57 10.87
N ASP A 175 10.37 -4.85 10.84
CA ASP A 175 11.39 -4.15 11.61
C ASP A 175 12.24 -3.21 10.74
N LEU A 176 11.74 -2.82 9.56
CA LEU A 176 12.44 -1.89 8.69
C LEU A 176 11.55 -0.74 8.23
N THR A 177 12.17 0.38 7.91
CA THR A 177 11.54 1.53 7.25
C THR A 177 12.50 2.14 6.25
N VAL A 178 11.96 2.90 5.29
CA VAL A 178 12.73 3.59 4.25
C VAL A 178 12.52 5.08 4.38
N GLN A 179 13.62 5.82 4.41
CA GLN A 179 13.62 7.27 4.42
C GLN A 179 14.32 7.79 3.16
N ILE A 180 13.66 8.69 2.44
CA ILE A 180 14.28 9.38 1.32
C ILE A 180 15.07 10.57 1.87
N GLU A 181 16.38 10.56 1.72
CA GLU A 181 17.27 11.64 2.16
C GLU A 181 17.27 12.79 1.14
N SER A 182 17.40 12.45 -0.15
CA SER A 182 17.43 13.40 -1.26
C SER A 182 16.50 12.95 -2.38
N PHE A 183 15.81 13.90 -2.99
CA PHE A 183 14.98 13.70 -4.17
C PHE A 183 15.13 14.94 -5.05
N LYS A 184 15.91 14.85 -6.12
CA LYS A 184 16.26 15.99 -6.99
C LYS A 184 16.05 15.62 -8.45
N THR A 185 15.23 16.38 -9.14
CA THR A 185 15.00 16.23 -10.57
C THR A 185 15.84 17.24 -11.35
N GLU A 186 16.62 16.76 -12.30
CA GLU A 186 17.29 17.56 -13.31
C GLU A 186 16.47 17.51 -14.59
N GLU A 187 16.15 18.65 -15.14
CA GLU A 187 15.42 18.76 -16.39
C GLU A 187 16.26 18.27 -17.58
N ALA A 188 15.58 17.96 -18.69
CA ALA A 188 16.26 17.62 -19.93
C ALA A 188 17.10 18.81 -20.43
N THR A 189 18.36 18.58 -20.73
CA THR A 189 19.30 19.61 -21.22
C THR A 189 20.07 19.09 -22.42
N ILE A 190 20.76 19.98 -23.12
CA ILE A 190 21.75 19.58 -24.14
C ILE A 190 23.13 19.63 -23.47
N ASN A 191 23.87 18.54 -23.57
CA ASN A 191 25.24 18.49 -23.06
C ASN A 191 26.11 19.47 -23.86
N GLU A 192 26.58 20.55 -23.24
CA GLU A 192 27.33 21.63 -23.87
C GLU A 192 28.63 21.17 -24.55
N LYS A 193 29.25 20.06 -24.04
CA LYS A 193 30.52 19.55 -24.57
C LYS A 193 30.32 18.61 -25.78
N THR A 194 29.21 17.88 -25.81
CA THR A 194 28.99 16.82 -26.84
C THR A 194 27.85 17.13 -27.80
N GLY A 195 27.05 18.19 -27.53
CA GLY A 195 25.83 18.52 -28.28
C GLY A 195 24.71 17.48 -28.20
N ARG A 196 24.87 16.43 -27.37
CA ARG A 196 23.88 15.36 -27.23
C ARG A 196 22.78 15.71 -26.22
N PRO A 197 21.53 15.33 -26.46
CA PRO A 197 20.46 15.53 -25.50
C PRO A 197 20.73 14.69 -24.24
N LYS A 198 20.65 15.31 -23.07
CA LYS A 198 20.64 14.66 -21.74
C LYS A 198 19.18 14.61 -21.31
N PRO A 199 18.54 13.43 -21.19
CA PRO A 199 17.16 13.33 -20.76
C PRO A 199 17.02 13.80 -19.30
N ALA A 200 15.81 14.20 -18.92
CA ALA A 200 15.47 14.46 -17.51
C ALA A 200 15.81 13.23 -16.66
N CYS A 201 16.33 13.46 -15.46
CA CYS A 201 16.74 12.39 -14.56
C CYS A 201 16.48 12.80 -13.11
N THR A 202 15.84 11.93 -12.35
CA THR A 202 15.64 12.13 -10.91
C THR A 202 16.65 11.31 -10.12
N TYR A 203 17.38 12.00 -9.25
CA TYR A 203 18.36 11.43 -8.32
C TYR A 203 17.71 11.22 -6.97
N ILE A 204 17.66 9.97 -6.52
CA ILE A 204 17.04 9.56 -5.27
C ILE A 204 18.07 8.89 -4.39
N ASP A 205 18.31 9.47 -3.20
CA ASP A 205 19.13 8.87 -2.15
C ASP A 205 18.21 8.40 -1.03
N ALA A 206 18.27 7.11 -0.68
CA ALA A 206 17.41 6.52 0.33
C ALA A 206 18.19 5.70 1.35
N THR A 207 17.79 5.80 2.61
CA THR A 207 18.30 4.99 3.71
C THR A 207 17.25 3.98 4.17
N ILE A 208 17.63 2.72 4.16
CA ILE A 208 16.86 1.62 4.74
C ILE A 208 17.29 1.48 6.20
N PHE A 209 16.39 1.80 7.13
CA PHE A 209 16.63 1.58 8.55
C PHE A 209 16.15 0.20 8.96
N VAL A 210 17.00 -0.52 9.67
CA VAL A 210 16.72 -1.84 10.25
C VAL A 210 16.91 -1.79 11.75
N TYR A 211 16.25 -2.67 12.49
CA TYR A 211 16.27 -2.67 13.95
C TYR A 211 17.60 -3.20 14.53
N ARG A 212 18.24 -4.20 13.89
CA ARG A 212 19.43 -4.90 14.40
C ARG A 212 20.49 -5.09 13.31
N SER A 213 21.75 -5.25 13.74
CA SER A 213 22.89 -5.46 12.83
C SER A 213 22.76 -6.73 11.96
N GLY A 214 22.23 -7.82 12.51
CA GLY A 214 21.95 -9.04 11.74
C GLY A 214 20.98 -8.80 10.58
N GLN A 215 19.97 -7.97 10.78
CA GLN A 215 19.02 -7.61 9.73
C GLN A 215 19.69 -6.79 8.61
N LYS A 216 20.67 -5.91 8.97
CA LYS A 216 21.46 -5.17 7.99
C LYS A 216 22.21 -6.12 7.05
N ALA A 217 22.83 -7.16 7.57
CA ALA A 217 23.54 -8.16 6.77
C ALA A 217 22.57 -8.90 5.81
N ILE A 218 21.38 -9.23 6.28
CA ILE A 218 20.35 -9.91 5.46
C ILE A 218 19.85 -9.03 4.31
N VAL A 219 19.63 -7.72 4.56
CA VAL A 219 19.19 -6.76 3.53
C VAL A 219 20.27 -6.53 2.48
N ILE A 220 21.54 -6.43 2.91
CA ILE A 220 22.69 -6.24 2.01
C ILE A 220 22.91 -7.51 1.17
N GLY A 221 22.87 -8.68 1.82
CA GLY A 221 23.14 -9.96 1.19
C GLY A 221 24.63 -10.17 0.90
N GLU A 222 24.96 -11.34 0.35
CA GLU A 222 26.34 -11.67 -0.01
C GLU A 222 26.90 -10.65 -1.00
N LYS A 223 28.03 -10.03 -0.67
CA LYS A 223 28.71 -9.00 -1.48
C LYS A 223 27.78 -7.89 -1.99
N GLY A 224 26.67 -7.60 -1.30
CA GLY A 224 25.70 -6.58 -1.68
C GLY A 224 24.70 -6.99 -2.78
N ALA A 225 24.69 -8.24 -3.20
CA ALA A 225 23.88 -8.71 -4.31
C ALA A 225 22.37 -8.49 -4.10
N LYS A 226 21.87 -8.70 -2.86
CA LYS A 226 20.46 -8.52 -2.55
C LYS A 226 20.05 -7.03 -2.58
N LEU A 227 20.84 -6.15 -1.96
CA LEU A 227 20.59 -4.71 -1.99
C LEU A 227 20.63 -4.16 -3.42
N LYS A 228 21.59 -4.63 -4.25
CA LYS A 228 21.67 -4.28 -5.66
C LYS A 228 20.40 -4.69 -6.40
N LYS A 229 19.89 -5.91 -6.18
CA LYS A 229 18.64 -6.39 -6.81
C LYS A 229 17.43 -5.57 -6.37
N ILE A 230 17.31 -5.27 -5.07
CA ILE A 230 16.26 -4.38 -4.53
C ILE A 230 16.29 -3.04 -5.26
N GLY A 231 17.48 -2.43 -5.39
CA GLY A 231 17.65 -1.14 -6.06
C GLY A 231 17.28 -1.19 -7.54
N MET A 232 17.67 -2.25 -8.25
CA MET A 232 17.33 -2.43 -9.67
C MET A 232 15.82 -2.58 -9.87
N ASP A 233 15.17 -3.46 -9.10
CA ASP A 233 13.73 -3.71 -9.20
C ASP A 233 12.92 -2.44 -8.83
N ALA A 234 13.35 -1.72 -7.78
CA ALA A 234 12.71 -0.48 -7.37
C ALA A 234 12.85 0.62 -8.45
N ARG A 235 14.06 0.77 -9.02
CA ARG A 235 14.31 1.74 -10.09
C ARG A 235 13.40 1.51 -11.30
N VAL A 236 13.28 0.27 -11.76
CA VAL A 236 12.44 -0.07 -12.92
C VAL A 236 10.98 0.32 -12.70
N ASP A 237 10.44 0.06 -11.52
CA ASP A 237 9.06 0.40 -11.20
C ASP A 237 8.88 1.92 -11.03
N MET A 238 9.85 2.62 -10.42
CA MET A 238 9.81 4.08 -10.32
C MET A 238 9.94 4.77 -11.68
N GLU A 239 10.79 4.26 -12.59
CA GLU A 239 10.92 4.78 -13.96
C GLU A 239 9.59 4.70 -14.71
N LYS A 240 8.81 3.62 -14.51
CA LYS A 240 7.46 3.49 -15.08
C LYS A 240 6.44 4.41 -14.41
N MET A 241 6.53 4.56 -13.09
CA MET A 241 5.56 5.33 -12.30
C MET A 241 5.71 6.84 -12.53
N PHE A 242 6.96 7.33 -12.62
CA PHE A 242 7.27 8.75 -12.76
C PHE A 242 7.54 9.17 -14.21
N GLU A 243 7.51 8.22 -15.16
CA GLU A 243 7.74 8.44 -16.59
C GLU A 243 9.08 9.15 -16.91
N GLN A 244 10.10 8.94 -16.07
CA GLN A 244 11.41 9.58 -16.18
C GLN A 244 12.55 8.64 -15.74
N LYS A 245 13.77 8.99 -16.10
CA LYS A 245 14.96 8.22 -15.66
C LYS A 245 15.23 8.43 -14.19
N ILE A 246 15.59 7.35 -13.51
CA ILE A 246 15.88 7.33 -12.07
C ILE A 246 17.32 6.87 -11.82
N MET A 247 18.04 7.67 -11.03
CA MET A 247 19.30 7.28 -10.40
C MET A 247 19.05 7.05 -8.91
N LEU A 248 19.06 5.77 -8.49
CA LEU A 248 18.74 5.37 -7.12
C LEU A 248 20.00 4.92 -6.38
N THR A 249 20.27 5.56 -5.23
CA THR A 249 21.31 5.14 -4.29
C THR A 249 20.67 4.65 -2.99
N LEU A 250 21.08 3.47 -2.51
CA LEU A 250 20.54 2.85 -1.31
C LEU A 250 21.62 2.65 -0.25
N TRP A 251 21.33 3.06 0.98
CA TRP A 251 22.12 2.74 2.17
C TRP A 251 21.32 1.92 3.18
N VAL A 252 22.02 1.14 4.00
CA VAL A 252 21.38 0.39 5.09
C VAL A 252 22.03 0.82 6.40
N LYS A 253 21.22 1.34 7.32
CA LYS A 253 21.64 1.79 8.65
C LYS A 253 20.87 1.06 9.74
N VAL A 254 21.52 0.80 10.88
CA VAL A 254 20.85 0.26 12.08
C VAL A 254 20.32 1.43 12.90
N LYS A 255 19.01 1.37 13.25
CA LYS A 255 18.34 2.31 14.14
C LYS A 255 17.40 1.51 15.04
N GLY A 256 17.87 1.12 16.24
CA GLY A 256 17.06 0.38 17.20
C GLY A 256 15.93 1.23 17.79
N GLY A 257 14.84 0.58 18.20
CA GLY A 257 13.75 1.23 18.96
C GLY A 257 12.82 2.15 18.17
N TRP A 258 13.05 2.37 16.88
CA TRP A 258 12.28 3.34 16.10
C TRP A 258 10.76 3.02 16.01
N SER A 259 10.40 1.74 16.06
CA SER A 259 8.99 1.28 15.97
C SER A 259 8.19 1.44 17.27
N ASP A 260 8.90 1.70 18.38
CA ASP A 260 8.33 1.80 19.74
C ASP A 260 8.40 3.24 20.27
N ASP A 261 9.07 4.16 19.55
CA ASP A 261 9.22 5.57 19.88
C ASP A 261 8.38 6.45 18.96
N GLU A 262 7.35 7.11 19.51
CA GLU A 262 6.45 8.01 18.76
C GLU A 262 7.20 9.19 18.11
N ARG A 263 8.28 9.70 18.73
CA ARG A 263 9.08 10.79 18.17
C ARG A 263 9.88 10.29 16.95
N ALA A 264 10.47 9.09 17.08
CA ALA A 264 11.18 8.46 15.97
C ALA A 264 10.21 8.15 14.81
N LEU A 265 9.01 7.65 15.09
CA LEU A 265 7.97 7.42 14.09
C LEU A 265 7.58 8.71 13.35
N LYS A 266 7.33 9.80 14.09
CA LYS A 266 7.05 11.12 13.47
C LYS A 266 8.20 11.60 12.57
N SER A 267 9.46 11.46 13.02
CA SER A 267 10.62 11.84 12.22
C SER A 267 10.82 11.00 10.94
N LEU A 268 10.26 9.81 10.90
CA LEU A 268 10.28 8.88 9.77
C LEU A 268 9.05 9.00 8.85
N GLY A 269 8.21 10.03 9.05
CA GLY A 269 7.06 10.32 8.20
C GLY A 269 5.76 9.61 8.61
N TYR A 270 5.70 9.04 9.82
CA TYR A 270 4.49 8.43 10.37
C TYR A 270 3.60 9.44 11.13
N SER A 271 3.63 10.73 10.76
CA SER A 271 2.87 11.79 11.44
C SER A 271 1.41 11.87 11.02
N ASP A 272 1.06 11.32 9.83
CA ASP A 272 -0.26 11.45 9.21
C ASP A 272 -1.11 10.17 9.37
N ILE A 273 -0.90 9.45 10.47
CA ILE A 273 -1.64 8.23 10.79
C ILE A 273 -2.69 8.49 11.87
#